data_a779f7e6fb48df0e2029d1e11d600b6a
#
_entry.id   a779f7e6fb48df0e2029d1e11d600b6a
#
_cell.length_a   1.000
_cell.length_b   1.000
_cell.length_c   1.000
_cell.angle_alpha   90.00
_cell.angle_beta   90.00
_cell.angle_gamma   90.00
#
_symmetry.space_group_name_H-M   'P 1'
#
loop_
_entity.id
_entity.type
_entity.pdbx_description
1 polymer ?
#
loop_
_entity_poly.entity_id
_entity_poly.type
_entity_poly.pdbx_seq_one_letter_code
_entity_poly.pdbx_strand_id
1 'polypeptide(L)'
;MNFHIGSGGLGGIVWGGMDLTRMLASLSTILFMNNMRCLVNLIFSGLLDRFPTLNFVSVESGIGWIPFLLEACEYQLDENAVPLELRPREYFARQIYASFWLERADV
;
A
#
# COMPACT_ATOMS: atom_id res chain seq x y z
N MET A 1 -13.15 5.75 -4.07
CA MET A 1 -13.04 4.33 -3.64
C MET A 1 -12.11 4.20 -2.45
N ASN A 2 -12.40 3.27 -1.58
CA ASN A 2 -11.60 3.01 -0.39
C ASN A 2 -11.07 1.58 -0.41
N PHE A 3 -9.88 1.37 0.10
CA PHE A 3 -9.38 0.05 0.44
C PHE A 3 -8.92 0.06 1.90
N HIS A 4 -9.17 -1.01 2.59
CA HIS A 4 -9.14 -1.08 4.04
C HIS A 4 -8.35 -2.29 4.51
N ILE A 5 -7.81 -2.19 5.72
CA ILE A 5 -7.15 -3.33 6.39
C ILE A 5 -8.09 -4.55 6.44
N GLY A 6 -7.54 -5.73 6.26
CA GLY A 6 -8.25 -7.00 6.48
C GLY A 6 -8.89 -7.62 5.26
N SER A 7 -8.80 -7.02 4.08
CA SER A 7 -9.41 -7.55 2.87
C SER A 7 -8.50 -8.47 2.05
N GLY A 8 -7.24 -8.63 2.43
CA GLY A 8 -6.29 -9.45 1.69
C GLY A 8 -6.14 -10.87 2.21
N GLY A 9 -5.68 -11.79 1.37
CA GLY A 9 -5.34 -13.14 1.77
C GLY A 9 -4.04 -13.19 2.56
N LEU A 10 -4.03 -13.99 3.64
CA LEU A 10 -2.88 -14.10 4.54
C LEU A 10 -2.24 -15.49 4.52
N GLY A 11 -2.69 -16.39 3.64
CA GLY A 11 -2.18 -17.75 3.59
C GLY A 11 -0.68 -17.81 3.31
N GLY A 12 0.03 -18.61 4.10
CA GLY A 12 1.45 -18.87 3.92
C GLY A 12 2.40 -17.78 4.39
N ILE A 13 1.89 -16.71 5.00
CA ILE A 13 2.71 -15.55 5.38
C ILE A 13 3.28 -15.70 6.80
N VAL A 14 2.63 -16.44 7.67
CA VAL A 14 3.05 -16.64 9.07
C VAL A 14 3.80 -17.95 9.21
N TRP A 15 4.92 -17.91 9.89
CA TRP A 15 5.74 -19.11 10.16
C TRP A 15 5.03 -20.04 11.13
N GLY A 16 5.24 -21.34 10.93
CA GLY A 16 4.74 -22.35 11.86
C GLY A 16 5.49 -22.35 13.20
N GLY A 17 4.88 -22.97 14.21
CA GLY A 17 5.50 -23.15 15.51
C GLY A 17 5.28 -22.01 16.50
N MET A 18 4.52 -20.98 16.12
CA MET A 18 4.16 -19.91 17.04
C MET A 18 2.92 -20.29 17.86
N ASP A 19 2.89 -19.85 19.12
CA ASP A 19 1.65 -19.93 19.91
C ASP A 19 0.60 -18.93 19.36
N LEU A 20 -0.62 -19.04 19.88
CA LEU A 20 -1.74 -18.23 19.40
C LEU A 20 -1.48 -16.73 19.53
N THR A 21 -0.92 -16.29 20.66
CA THR A 21 -0.66 -14.89 20.92
C THR A 21 0.36 -14.31 19.92
N ARG A 22 1.44 -15.03 19.67
CA ARG A 22 2.45 -14.62 18.71
C ARG A 22 1.90 -14.61 17.27
N MET A 23 1.10 -15.63 16.96
CA MET A 23 0.47 -15.71 15.64
C MET A 23 -0.47 -14.53 15.40
N LEU A 24 -1.33 -14.21 16.37
CA LEU A 24 -2.25 -13.08 16.25
C LEU A 24 -1.53 -11.75 16.13
N ALA A 25 -0.46 -11.55 16.91
CA ALA A 25 0.35 -10.34 16.79
C ALA A 25 0.99 -10.22 15.40
N SER A 26 1.53 -11.31 14.89
CA SER A 26 2.15 -11.35 13.56
C SER A 26 1.13 -11.07 12.46
N LEU A 27 -0.01 -11.74 12.48
CA LEU A 27 -1.07 -11.55 11.49
C LEU A 27 -1.62 -10.13 11.51
N SER A 28 -1.87 -9.59 12.69
CA SER A 28 -2.39 -8.23 12.84
C SER A 28 -1.41 -7.18 12.32
N THR A 29 -0.12 -7.41 12.52
CA THR A 29 0.92 -6.53 11.99
C THR A 29 0.98 -6.61 10.46
N ILE A 30 0.94 -7.81 9.91
CA ILE A 30 0.98 -8.04 8.46
C ILE A 30 -0.23 -7.43 7.76
N LEU A 31 -1.39 -7.41 8.42
CA LEU A 31 -2.61 -6.80 7.86
C LEU A 31 -2.40 -5.34 7.44
N PHE A 32 -1.59 -4.59 8.18
CA PHE A 32 -1.29 -3.21 7.80
C PHE A 32 -0.59 -3.10 6.44
N MET A 33 0.11 -4.16 6.02
CA MET A 33 0.86 -4.17 4.76
C MET A 33 -0.01 -4.48 3.54
N ASN A 34 -1.25 -4.95 3.73
CA ASN A 34 -2.12 -5.29 2.60
C ASN A 34 -2.42 -4.10 1.71
N ASN A 35 -2.56 -2.91 2.27
CA ASN A 35 -2.80 -1.71 1.48
C ASN A 35 -1.58 -1.31 0.64
N MET A 36 -0.37 -1.69 1.04
CA MET A 36 0.83 -1.53 0.22
C MET A 36 0.68 -2.27 -1.11
N ARG A 37 0.24 -3.51 -1.06
CA ARG A 37 0.01 -4.33 -2.26
C ARG A 37 -1.07 -3.73 -3.16
N CYS A 38 -2.15 -3.28 -2.56
CA CYS A 38 -3.22 -2.63 -3.27
C CYS A 38 -2.74 -1.36 -3.99
N LEU A 39 -1.97 -0.53 -3.30
CA LEU A 39 -1.45 0.72 -3.86
C LEU A 39 -0.47 0.49 -5.01
N VAL A 40 0.43 -0.49 -4.88
CA VAL A 40 1.36 -0.86 -5.96
C VAL A 40 0.60 -1.29 -7.21
N ASN A 41 -0.38 -2.18 -7.05
CA ASN A 41 -1.19 -2.63 -8.16
C ASN A 41 -1.99 -1.49 -8.80
N LEU A 42 -2.53 -0.60 -7.99
CA LEU A 42 -3.28 0.56 -8.47
C LEU A 42 -2.40 1.46 -9.33
N ILE A 43 -1.18 1.77 -8.87
CA ILE A 43 -0.25 2.64 -9.58
C ILE A 43 0.16 2.04 -10.94
N PHE A 44 0.55 0.76 -10.97
CA PHE A 44 1.07 0.15 -12.18
C PHE A 44 0.00 -0.38 -13.14
N SER A 45 -1.24 -0.50 -12.72
CA SER A 45 -2.31 -1.06 -13.54
C SER A 45 -2.74 -0.18 -14.73
N GLY A 46 -2.43 1.09 -14.68
CA GLY A 46 -2.96 2.06 -15.65
C GLY A 46 -4.35 2.59 -15.28
N LEU A 47 -4.91 2.16 -14.16
CA LEU A 47 -6.25 2.57 -13.75
C LEU A 47 -6.32 4.07 -13.47
N LEU A 48 -5.27 4.64 -12.89
CA LEU A 48 -5.24 6.07 -12.56
C LEU A 48 -5.16 6.94 -13.82
N ASP A 49 -4.55 6.44 -14.90
CA ASP A 49 -4.58 7.12 -16.20
C ASP A 49 -5.99 7.10 -16.81
N ARG A 50 -6.69 5.97 -16.66
CA ARG A 50 -8.04 5.81 -17.21
C ARG A 50 -9.08 6.62 -16.46
N PHE A 51 -8.88 6.83 -15.17
CA PHE A 51 -9.84 7.53 -14.29
C PHE A 51 -9.13 8.64 -13.50
N PRO A 52 -8.69 9.71 -14.19
CA PRO A 52 -7.82 10.74 -13.57
C PRO A 52 -8.51 11.59 -12.50
N THR A 53 -9.84 11.56 -12.42
CA THR A 53 -10.60 12.31 -11.42
C THR A 53 -11.11 11.46 -10.26
N LEU A 54 -10.90 10.14 -10.33
CA LEU A 54 -11.33 9.23 -9.27
C LEU A 54 -10.29 9.23 -8.14
N ASN A 55 -10.75 9.48 -6.92
CA ASN A 55 -9.89 9.48 -5.75
C ASN A 55 -9.92 8.15 -5.02
N PHE A 56 -8.79 7.77 -4.44
CA PHE A 56 -8.62 6.55 -3.66
C PHE A 56 -8.12 6.90 -2.26
N VAL A 57 -8.62 6.18 -1.27
CA VAL A 57 -8.24 6.40 0.13
C VAL A 57 -7.74 5.09 0.74
N SER A 58 -6.51 5.10 1.26
CA SER A 58 -5.98 4.02 2.07
C SER A 58 -6.41 4.23 3.51
N VAL A 59 -7.23 3.33 4.03
CA VAL A 59 -7.85 3.48 5.34
C VAL A 59 -7.29 2.48 6.33
N GLU A 60 -6.99 2.95 7.54
CA GLU A 60 -6.55 2.13 8.69
C GLU A 60 -5.30 1.28 8.43
N SER A 61 -4.35 1.79 7.67
CA SER A 61 -3.13 1.04 7.35
C SER A 61 -1.85 1.84 7.56
N GLY A 62 -1.95 3.02 8.14
CA GLY A 62 -0.81 3.88 8.39
C GLY A 62 -0.25 4.55 7.15
N ILE A 63 0.73 5.39 7.35
CA ILE A 63 1.37 6.18 6.29
C ILE A 63 2.89 6.04 6.24
N GLY A 64 3.51 5.50 7.29
CA GLY A 64 4.97 5.43 7.40
C GLY A 64 5.66 4.63 6.29
N TRP A 65 4.95 3.69 5.68
CA TRP A 65 5.45 2.88 4.58
C TRP A 65 5.37 3.57 3.22
N ILE A 66 4.61 4.66 3.11
CA ILE A 66 4.33 5.32 1.82
C ILE A 66 5.58 5.90 1.16
N PRO A 67 6.47 6.64 1.86
CA PRO A 67 7.67 7.17 1.21
C PRO A 67 8.54 6.09 0.58
N PHE A 68 8.78 5.00 1.31
CA PHE A 68 9.54 3.86 0.79
C PHE A 68 8.85 3.22 -0.42
N LEU A 69 7.54 3.01 -0.33
CA LEU A 69 6.78 2.41 -1.42
C LEU A 69 6.88 3.24 -2.69
N LEU A 70 6.74 4.55 -2.58
CA LEU A 70 6.81 5.44 -3.74
C LEU A 70 8.21 5.42 -4.35
N GLU A 71 9.26 5.42 -3.55
CA GLU A 71 10.64 5.29 -4.06
C GLU A 71 10.85 3.96 -4.76
N ALA A 72 10.35 2.88 -4.21
CA ALA A 72 10.43 1.56 -4.83
C ALA A 72 9.66 1.51 -6.16
N CYS A 73 8.48 2.12 -6.21
CA CYS A 73 7.71 2.22 -7.45
C CYS A 73 8.43 3.05 -8.51
N GLU A 74 9.06 4.16 -8.14
CA GLU A 74 9.84 4.97 -9.05
C GLU A 74 10.99 4.17 -9.65
N TYR A 75 11.73 3.45 -8.81
CA TYR A 75 12.83 2.60 -9.25
C TYR A 75 12.35 1.52 -10.23
N GLN A 76 11.30 0.81 -9.89
CA GLN A 76 10.78 -0.26 -10.73
C GLN A 76 10.14 0.23 -12.02
N LEU A 77 9.57 1.43 -12.02
CA LEU A 77 9.07 2.06 -13.23
C LEU A 77 10.20 2.27 -14.23
N ASP A 78 11.35 2.78 -13.78
CA ASP A 78 12.50 3.03 -14.64
C ASP A 78 13.13 1.71 -15.12
N GLU A 79 13.24 0.72 -14.25
CA GLU A 79 13.82 -0.59 -14.61
C GLU A 79 13.00 -1.35 -15.65
N ASN A 80 11.67 -1.24 -15.59
CA ASN A 80 10.77 -2.02 -16.43
C ASN A 80 10.13 -1.23 -17.57
N ALA A 81 10.40 0.07 -17.66
CA ALA A 81 9.84 0.94 -18.69
C ALA A 81 8.31 0.82 -18.83
N VAL A 82 7.60 0.81 -17.72
CA VAL A 82 6.14 0.68 -17.71
C VAL A 82 5.49 1.89 -18.38
N PRO A 83 4.53 1.71 -19.31
CA PRO A 83 3.92 2.82 -20.04
C PRO A 83 2.85 3.53 -19.21
N LEU A 84 3.25 4.41 -18.32
CA LEU A 84 2.37 5.27 -17.53
C LEU A 84 2.54 6.73 -17.95
N GLU A 85 1.46 7.51 -17.88
CA GLU A 85 1.47 8.93 -18.23
C GLU A 85 2.21 9.78 -17.21
N LEU A 86 2.12 9.41 -15.92
CA LEU A 86 2.72 10.13 -14.81
C LEU A 86 3.69 9.23 -14.05
N ARG A 87 4.45 9.85 -13.15
CA ARG A 87 5.31 9.15 -12.19
C ARG A 87 4.47 8.69 -10.97
N PRO A 88 4.87 7.62 -10.28
CA PRO A 88 4.16 7.17 -9.07
C PRO A 88 3.87 8.27 -8.04
N ARG A 89 4.82 9.15 -7.78
CA ARG A 89 4.62 10.28 -6.86
C ARG A 89 3.56 11.25 -7.36
N GLU A 90 3.46 11.44 -8.65
CA GLU A 90 2.48 12.34 -9.26
C GLU A 90 1.07 11.76 -9.16
N TYR A 91 0.91 10.46 -9.37
CA TYR A 91 -0.38 9.79 -9.15
C TYR A 91 -0.82 9.88 -7.69
N PHE A 92 0.11 9.65 -6.79
CA PHE A 92 -0.18 9.73 -5.36
C PHE A 92 -0.67 11.14 -5.00
N ALA A 93 0.07 12.15 -5.40
CA ALA A 93 -0.27 13.54 -5.10
C ALA A 93 -1.63 13.96 -5.70
N ARG A 94 -1.98 13.42 -6.87
CA ARG A 94 -3.21 13.80 -7.57
C ARG A 94 -4.45 13.12 -7.01
N GLN A 95 -4.39 11.82 -6.70
CA GLN A 95 -5.58 11.00 -6.54
C GLN A 95 -5.62 10.15 -5.27
N ILE A 96 -4.52 10.03 -4.52
CA ILE A 96 -4.42 9.08 -3.43
C ILE A 96 -4.32 9.80 -2.10
N TYR A 97 -5.13 9.37 -1.15
CA TYR A 97 -5.15 9.85 0.21
C TYR A 97 -4.88 8.69 1.16
N ALA A 98 -4.33 8.96 2.31
CA ALA A 98 -4.07 7.94 3.31
C ALA A 98 -4.33 8.48 4.70
N SER A 99 -4.82 7.62 5.59
CA SER A 99 -4.97 7.94 6.99
C SER A 99 -3.86 7.26 7.78
N PHE A 100 -3.26 7.99 8.71
CA PHE A 100 -2.37 7.39 9.69
C PHE A 100 -3.21 6.59 10.70
N TRP A 101 -2.55 5.66 11.40
CA TRP A 101 -3.24 4.82 12.38
C TRP A 101 -2.58 4.94 13.76
N LEU A 102 -1.42 4.34 13.87
CA LEU A 102 -0.72 4.21 15.14
C LEU A 102 0.59 5.00 15.18
N GLU A 103 0.94 5.62 14.08
CA GLU A 103 2.19 6.37 14.00
C GLU A 103 2.18 7.57 14.94
N ARG A 104 3.32 7.77 15.55
CA ARG A 104 3.54 8.93 16.42
C ARG A 104 4.27 10.01 15.62
N ALA A 105 3.81 11.23 15.78
CA ALA A 105 4.38 12.36 15.05
C ALA A 105 5.82 12.72 15.46
N ASP A 106 6.25 12.21 16.61
CA ASP A 106 7.56 12.47 17.20
C ASP A 106 8.60 11.36 16.93
N VAL A 107 8.25 10.44 16.09
CA VAL A 107 9.12 9.31 15.77
C VAL A 107 9.69 9.41 14.35
#